data_cea21a875f542a45cfc903bd8db726e2
#
_entry.id   cea21a875f542a45cfc903bd8db726e2
#
_cell.length_a   1.000
_cell.length_b   1.000
_cell.length_c   1.000
_cell.angle_alpha   90.00
_cell.angle_beta   90.00
_cell.angle_gamma   90.00
#
_symmetry.space_group_name_H-M   'P 1'
#
loop_
_entity.id
_entity.type
_entity.pdbx_description
1 polymer ?
#
loop_
_entity_poly.entity_id
_entity_poly.type
_entity_poly.pdbx_seq_one_letter_code
_entity_poly.pdbx_strand_id
1 'polypeptide(L)'
;MFFDSSLHAEAWSKIYQDLHPEDTKLLDSSVVCGPNNDTILKNMAPWLTPAERTAWSEKKEAMYRRACLTKPEMTHLVPGTESFLQYLQEQGIPFALASASIKSNIDFFFEIFGLDRWFQKDQVVYDDGTFPDKGAMHLEAARRLHVDLSDCLLIEDSPGSVAHAKRNGAGCIVAIGNSASPDKLFAAGADHYMRDFSEFNCAWLKF
;
A
#
# COMPACT_ATOMS: atom_id res chain seq x y z
N MET A 1 6.27 1.30 2.01
CA MET A 1 7.73 1.13 2.04
C MET A 1 8.40 1.62 0.76
N PHE A 2 7.65 1.85 -0.32
CA PHE A 2 8.14 2.63 -1.45
C PHE A 2 7.00 3.43 -2.09
N PHE A 3 7.31 4.55 -2.74
CA PHE A 3 6.31 5.49 -3.26
C PHE A 3 6.10 5.24 -4.75
N ASP A 4 5.03 4.54 -5.09
CA ASP A 4 4.75 4.03 -6.44
C ASP A 4 3.42 4.53 -7.05
N SER A 5 2.73 5.43 -6.37
CA SER A 5 1.41 5.93 -6.80
C SER A 5 1.40 6.45 -8.25
N SER A 6 2.50 7.08 -8.70
CA SER A 6 2.63 7.58 -10.08
C SER A 6 2.75 6.45 -11.11
N LEU A 7 3.43 5.34 -10.75
CA LEU A 7 3.55 4.16 -11.61
C LEU A 7 2.21 3.43 -11.74
N HIS A 8 1.45 3.35 -10.63
CA HIS A 8 0.08 2.85 -10.67
C HIS A 8 -0.84 3.72 -11.52
N ALA A 9 -0.77 5.05 -11.39
CA ALA A 9 -1.56 5.98 -12.18
C ALA A 9 -1.25 5.87 -13.68
N GLU A 10 0.02 5.72 -14.06
CA GLU A 10 0.45 5.48 -15.45
C GLU A 10 -0.14 4.19 -16.01
N ALA A 11 -0.06 3.08 -15.26
CA ALA A 11 -0.62 1.81 -15.67
C ALA A 11 -2.15 1.89 -15.84
N TRP A 12 -2.85 2.55 -14.92
CA TRP A 12 -4.29 2.76 -15.01
C TRP A 12 -4.68 3.65 -16.20
N SER A 13 -3.92 4.71 -16.48
CA SER A 13 -4.15 5.58 -17.65
C SER A 13 -4.08 4.79 -18.96
N LYS A 14 -3.13 3.84 -19.03
CA LYS A 14 -3.00 2.96 -20.21
C LYS A 14 -4.16 1.97 -20.31
N ILE A 15 -4.59 1.38 -19.21
CA ILE A 15 -5.78 0.51 -19.19
C ILE A 15 -7.02 1.27 -19.60
N TYR A 16 -7.20 2.52 -19.11
CA TYR A 16 -8.32 3.36 -19.51
C TYR A 16 -8.33 3.60 -21.01
N GLN A 17 -7.21 3.98 -21.61
CA GLN A 17 -7.08 4.18 -23.05
C GLN A 17 -7.40 2.91 -23.86
N ASP A 18 -6.93 1.73 -23.37
CA ASP A 18 -7.20 0.47 -24.05
C ASP A 18 -8.69 0.06 -23.98
N LEU A 19 -9.39 0.45 -22.90
CA LEU A 19 -10.83 0.19 -22.72
C LEU A 19 -11.72 1.23 -23.42
N HIS A 20 -11.22 2.46 -23.62
CA HIS A 20 -11.93 3.60 -24.18
C HIS A 20 -11.12 4.25 -25.33
N PRO A 21 -10.86 3.55 -26.44
CA PRO A 21 -9.95 4.04 -27.48
C PRO A 21 -10.43 5.35 -28.15
N GLU A 22 -11.72 5.64 -28.12
CA GLU A 22 -12.30 6.86 -28.67
C GLU A 22 -12.32 8.03 -27.66
N ASP A 23 -11.99 7.79 -26.37
CA ASP A 23 -11.99 8.83 -25.36
C ASP A 23 -10.59 9.51 -25.31
N THR A 24 -10.59 10.81 -25.60
CA THR A 24 -9.36 11.62 -25.54
C THR A 24 -9.10 12.24 -24.16
N LYS A 25 -9.98 12.02 -23.19
CA LYS A 25 -9.82 12.53 -21.84
C LYS A 25 -8.71 11.77 -21.11
N LEU A 26 -7.97 12.50 -20.30
CA LEU A 26 -7.03 11.88 -19.35
C LEU A 26 -7.83 11.32 -18.17
N LEU A 27 -7.46 10.13 -17.74
CA LEU A 27 -8.00 9.55 -16.52
C LEU A 27 -7.66 10.44 -15.32
N ASP A 28 -8.66 10.82 -14.53
CA ASP A 28 -8.45 11.46 -13.24
C ASP A 28 -7.83 10.43 -12.28
N SER A 29 -6.59 10.67 -11.86
CA SER A 29 -5.87 9.77 -10.97
C SER A 29 -6.57 9.59 -9.61
N SER A 30 -7.43 10.51 -9.19
CA SER A 30 -8.17 10.40 -7.93
C SER A 30 -9.15 9.22 -7.91
N VAL A 31 -9.66 8.81 -9.08
CA VAL A 31 -10.63 7.69 -9.17
C VAL A 31 -9.97 6.31 -9.04
N VAL A 32 -8.65 6.25 -9.16
CA VAL A 32 -7.88 5.00 -9.05
C VAL A 32 -7.07 4.91 -7.75
N CYS A 33 -7.21 5.89 -6.86
CA CYS A 33 -6.55 5.91 -5.56
C CYS A 33 -7.51 5.42 -4.47
N GLY A 34 -7.17 4.31 -3.81
CA GLY A 34 -7.88 3.79 -2.66
C GLY A 34 -8.72 2.53 -2.90
N PRO A 35 -9.61 2.46 -3.92
CA PRO A 35 -10.35 1.23 -4.22
C PRO A 35 -9.43 0.11 -4.72
N ASN A 36 -9.87 -1.15 -4.56
CA ASN A 36 -9.21 -2.30 -5.19
C ASN A 36 -9.45 -2.33 -6.72
N ASN A 37 -8.67 -3.12 -7.43
CA ASN A 37 -8.69 -3.20 -8.89
C ASN A 37 -10.07 -3.58 -9.46
N ASP A 38 -10.79 -4.52 -8.83
CA ASP A 38 -12.12 -4.93 -9.29
C ASP A 38 -13.11 -3.77 -9.23
N THR A 39 -13.10 -3.01 -8.14
CA THR A 39 -13.94 -1.83 -7.97
C THR A 39 -13.61 -0.74 -9.00
N ILE A 40 -12.31 -0.48 -9.22
CA ILE A 40 -11.88 0.50 -10.24
C ILE A 40 -12.39 0.07 -11.62
N LEU A 41 -12.17 -1.18 -12.02
CA LEU A 41 -12.59 -1.70 -13.31
C LEU A 41 -14.11 -1.72 -13.46
N LYS A 42 -14.86 -2.08 -12.40
CA LYS A 42 -16.32 -2.04 -12.40
C LYS A 42 -16.86 -0.62 -12.64
N ASN A 43 -16.23 0.38 -12.07
CA ASN A 43 -16.62 1.78 -12.26
C ASN A 43 -16.19 2.31 -13.64
N MET A 44 -14.99 1.92 -14.09
CA MET A 44 -14.39 2.37 -15.35
C MET A 44 -15.06 1.72 -16.56
N ALA A 45 -15.41 0.43 -16.47
CA ALA A 45 -15.94 -0.38 -17.56
C ALA A 45 -17.02 -1.35 -17.04
N PRO A 46 -18.24 -0.85 -16.72
CA PRO A 46 -19.29 -1.64 -16.08
C PRO A 46 -19.84 -2.79 -16.96
N TRP A 47 -19.50 -2.80 -18.25
CA TRP A 47 -19.85 -3.89 -19.16
C TRP A 47 -18.96 -5.13 -19.04
N LEU A 48 -17.81 -5.02 -18.35
CA LEU A 48 -16.92 -6.18 -18.16
C LEU A 48 -17.51 -7.20 -17.18
N THR A 49 -17.44 -8.45 -17.56
CA THR A 49 -17.72 -9.58 -16.67
C THR A 49 -16.69 -9.68 -15.54
N PRO A 50 -16.97 -10.38 -14.44
CA PRO A 50 -15.97 -10.61 -13.38
C PRO A 50 -14.67 -11.24 -13.90
N ALA A 51 -14.76 -12.21 -14.82
CA ALA A 51 -13.58 -12.87 -15.40
C ALA A 51 -12.73 -11.90 -16.25
N GLU A 52 -13.38 -11.04 -17.03
CA GLU A 52 -12.69 -10.00 -17.81
C GLU A 52 -12.02 -8.96 -16.88
N ARG A 53 -12.69 -8.54 -15.81
CA ARG A 53 -12.08 -7.64 -14.82
C ARG A 53 -10.83 -8.25 -14.18
N THR A 54 -10.85 -9.55 -13.86
CA THR A 54 -9.66 -10.26 -13.38
C THR A 54 -8.52 -10.21 -14.41
N ALA A 55 -8.81 -10.47 -15.68
CA ALA A 55 -7.80 -10.43 -16.75
C ALA A 55 -7.24 -8.99 -16.95
N TRP A 56 -8.08 -7.97 -16.91
CA TRP A 56 -7.66 -6.58 -17.00
C TRP A 56 -6.85 -6.13 -15.77
N SER A 57 -7.20 -6.60 -14.59
CA SER A 57 -6.42 -6.38 -13.37
C SER A 57 -5.00 -6.95 -13.50
N GLU A 58 -4.88 -8.21 -13.93
CA GLU A 58 -3.56 -8.82 -14.15
C GLU A 58 -2.74 -8.09 -15.23
N LYS A 59 -3.39 -7.67 -16.32
CA LYS A 59 -2.73 -6.88 -17.37
C LYS A 59 -2.19 -5.57 -16.80
N LYS A 60 -2.99 -4.85 -16.00
CA LYS A 60 -2.59 -3.61 -15.32
C LYS A 60 -1.39 -3.85 -14.40
N GLU A 61 -1.43 -4.88 -13.58
CA GLU A 61 -0.34 -5.17 -12.64
C GLU A 61 0.95 -5.60 -13.37
N ALA A 62 0.84 -6.32 -14.49
CA ALA A 62 2.00 -6.63 -15.33
C ALA A 62 2.63 -5.35 -15.92
N MET A 63 1.81 -4.39 -16.37
CA MET A 63 2.28 -3.09 -16.86
C MET A 63 2.98 -2.29 -15.75
N TYR A 64 2.39 -2.27 -14.57
CA TYR A 64 2.96 -1.64 -13.39
C TYR A 64 4.34 -2.23 -13.03
N ARG A 65 4.46 -3.55 -12.91
CA ARG A 65 5.75 -4.22 -12.63
C ARG A 65 6.79 -3.92 -13.71
N ARG A 66 6.37 -3.88 -14.98
CA ARG A 66 7.27 -3.49 -16.07
C ARG A 66 7.74 -2.03 -15.93
N ALA A 67 6.84 -1.11 -15.56
CA ALA A 67 7.20 0.28 -15.31
C ALA A 67 8.22 0.40 -14.16
N CYS A 68 8.05 -0.36 -13.07
CA CYS A 68 9.02 -0.42 -11.98
C CYS A 68 10.42 -0.84 -12.49
N LEU A 69 10.51 -1.88 -13.31
CA LEU A 69 11.79 -2.37 -13.84
C LEU A 69 12.47 -1.40 -14.83
N THR A 70 11.69 -0.60 -15.53
CA THR A 70 12.21 0.35 -16.54
C THR A 70 12.50 1.73 -15.98
N LYS A 71 12.09 2.02 -14.73
CA LYS A 71 12.26 3.30 -14.04
C LYS A 71 12.89 3.09 -12.65
N PRO A 72 14.15 2.63 -12.59
CA PRO A 72 14.79 2.30 -11.31
C PRO A 72 14.92 3.52 -10.39
N GLU A 73 14.99 4.73 -10.94
CA GLU A 73 15.01 5.99 -10.18
C GLU A 73 13.73 6.25 -9.40
N MET A 74 12.62 5.59 -9.78
CA MET A 74 11.32 5.65 -9.10
C MET A 74 11.04 4.39 -8.29
N THR A 75 11.91 3.37 -8.39
CA THR A 75 11.70 2.05 -7.80
C THR A 75 12.77 1.78 -6.76
N HIS A 76 12.64 2.39 -5.62
CA HIS A 76 13.55 2.24 -4.49
C HIS A 76 12.77 2.28 -3.18
N LEU A 77 13.30 1.67 -2.15
CA LEU A 77 12.75 1.80 -0.80
C LEU A 77 12.78 3.27 -0.35
N VAL A 78 11.77 3.67 0.38
CA VAL A 78 11.71 5.00 1.00
C VAL A 78 12.95 5.21 1.86
N PRO A 79 13.61 6.40 1.82
CA PRO A 79 14.80 6.67 2.63
C PRO A 79 14.61 6.26 4.10
N GLY A 80 15.63 5.62 4.67
CA GLY A 80 15.62 5.14 6.05
C GLY A 80 14.90 3.81 6.30
N THR A 81 14.20 3.22 5.30
CA THR A 81 13.46 1.95 5.49
C THR A 81 14.36 0.82 6.00
N GLU A 82 15.52 0.62 5.38
CA GLU A 82 16.43 -0.47 5.78
C GLU A 82 16.92 -0.31 7.22
N SER A 83 17.35 0.90 7.58
CA SER A 83 17.81 1.20 8.94
C SER A 83 16.70 1.06 9.97
N PHE A 84 15.47 1.45 9.61
CA PHE A 84 14.29 1.29 10.47
C PHE A 84 13.96 -0.18 10.71
N LEU A 85 13.89 -1.00 9.66
CA LEU A 85 13.59 -2.43 9.79
C LEU A 85 14.68 -3.17 10.55
N GLN A 86 15.96 -2.82 10.31
CA GLN A 86 17.10 -3.35 11.06
C GLN A 86 16.99 -2.99 12.54
N TYR A 87 16.65 -1.74 12.86
CA TYR A 87 16.43 -1.31 14.25
C TYR A 87 15.33 -2.13 14.94
N LEU A 88 14.18 -2.38 14.27
CA LEU A 88 13.12 -3.19 14.84
C LEU A 88 13.59 -4.61 15.16
N GLN A 89 14.35 -5.24 14.26
CA GLN A 89 14.92 -6.57 14.46
C GLN A 89 15.89 -6.60 15.66
N GLU A 90 16.80 -5.62 15.74
CA GLU A 90 17.79 -5.52 16.83
C GLU A 90 17.15 -5.29 18.19
N GLN A 91 16.02 -4.57 18.23
CA GLN A 91 15.25 -4.35 19.45
C GLN A 91 14.27 -5.48 19.77
N GLY A 92 14.17 -6.51 18.91
CA GLY A 92 13.21 -7.61 19.09
C GLY A 92 11.75 -7.16 19.01
N ILE A 93 11.47 -6.04 18.33
CA ILE A 93 10.11 -5.52 18.14
C ILE A 93 9.46 -6.28 16.98
N PRO A 94 8.35 -7.01 17.21
CA PRO A 94 7.68 -7.73 16.13
C PRO A 94 7.05 -6.74 15.14
N PHE A 95 7.13 -7.06 13.86
CA PHE A 95 6.53 -6.25 12.80
C PHE A 95 6.00 -7.11 11.65
N ALA A 96 5.00 -6.62 10.95
CA ALA A 96 4.38 -7.29 9.83
C ALA A 96 4.15 -6.31 8.67
N LEU A 97 3.99 -6.85 7.48
CA LEU A 97 3.63 -6.11 6.29
C LEU A 97 2.17 -6.42 5.92
N ALA A 98 1.34 -5.37 5.81
CA ALA A 98 0.00 -5.45 5.25
C ALA A 98 -0.08 -4.53 4.02
N SER A 99 -0.41 -5.10 2.85
CA SER A 99 -0.41 -4.39 1.57
C SER A 99 -1.70 -4.66 0.80
N ALA A 100 -2.31 -3.62 0.24
CA ALA A 100 -3.44 -3.77 -0.69
C ALA A 100 -3.01 -4.23 -2.09
N SER A 101 -1.77 -4.63 -2.26
CA SER A 101 -1.26 -5.21 -3.50
C SER A 101 -1.61 -6.70 -3.60
N ILE A 102 -1.80 -7.19 -4.83
CA ILE A 102 -2.04 -8.60 -5.11
C ILE A 102 -0.76 -9.42 -4.92
N LYS A 103 -0.92 -10.74 -4.77
CA LYS A 103 0.20 -11.67 -4.51
C LYS A 103 1.37 -11.51 -5.48
N SER A 104 1.11 -11.40 -6.78
CA SER A 104 2.17 -11.26 -7.79
C SER A 104 3.02 -9.99 -7.63
N ASN A 105 2.45 -8.92 -7.09
CA ASN A 105 3.21 -7.71 -6.74
C ASN A 105 4.02 -7.92 -5.45
N ILE A 106 3.47 -8.61 -4.47
CA ILE A 106 4.23 -8.95 -3.26
C ILE A 106 5.45 -9.80 -3.62
N ASP A 107 5.27 -10.83 -4.46
CA ASP A 107 6.36 -11.67 -4.94
C ASP A 107 7.45 -10.83 -5.64
N PHE A 108 7.03 -9.91 -6.49
CA PHE A 108 7.91 -8.97 -7.18
C PHE A 108 8.66 -8.04 -6.22
N PHE A 109 7.98 -7.47 -5.20
CA PHE A 109 8.65 -6.60 -4.22
C PHE A 109 9.68 -7.35 -3.38
N PHE A 110 9.40 -8.60 -3.02
CA PHE A 110 10.38 -9.44 -2.34
C PHE A 110 11.63 -9.64 -3.18
N GLU A 111 11.47 -9.87 -4.49
CA GLU A 111 12.58 -10.07 -5.41
C GLU A 111 13.41 -8.78 -5.58
N ILE A 112 12.78 -7.65 -5.95
CA ILE A 112 13.50 -6.43 -6.30
C ILE A 112 14.10 -5.68 -5.12
N PHE A 113 13.49 -5.81 -3.92
CA PHE A 113 13.95 -5.11 -2.70
C PHE A 113 14.64 -6.04 -1.70
N GLY A 114 14.68 -7.35 -1.95
CA GLY A 114 15.26 -8.33 -1.03
C GLY A 114 14.55 -8.32 0.33
N LEU A 115 13.21 -8.28 0.34
CA LEU A 115 12.42 -8.12 1.58
C LEU A 115 12.47 -9.33 2.49
N ASP A 116 12.94 -10.48 2.01
CA ASP A 116 13.20 -11.69 2.77
C ASP A 116 14.23 -11.51 3.88
N ARG A 117 15.03 -10.45 3.84
CA ARG A 117 15.92 -10.03 4.93
C ARG A 117 15.17 -9.68 6.22
N TRP A 118 13.91 -9.23 6.11
CA TRP A 118 13.11 -8.72 7.23
C TRP A 118 11.78 -9.43 7.41
N PHE A 119 11.16 -9.90 6.32
CA PHE A 119 9.82 -10.47 6.35
C PHE A 119 9.82 -11.92 5.89
N GLN A 120 9.01 -12.74 6.54
CA GLN A 120 8.65 -14.04 6.02
C GLN A 120 7.47 -13.87 5.05
N LYS A 121 7.64 -14.31 3.81
CA LYS A 121 6.71 -14.04 2.71
C LYS A 121 5.30 -14.57 2.95
N ASP A 122 5.18 -15.71 3.62
CA ASP A 122 3.92 -16.35 4.00
C ASP A 122 3.19 -15.63 5.14
N GLN A 123 3.88 -14.73 5.86
CA GLN A 123 3.30 -13.91 6.93
C GLN A 123 2.82 -12.54 6.43
N VAL A 124 3.09 -12.17 5.19
CA VAL A 124 2.61 -10.91 4.61
C VAL A 124 1.10 -10.97 4.39
N VAL A 125 0.37 -9.99 4.90
CA VAL A 125 -1.05 -9.78 4.57
C VAL A 125 -1.12 -9.01 3.26
N TYR A 126 -1.77 -9.57 2.25
CA TYR A 126 -1.93 -8.96 0.93
C TYR A 126 -3.37 -9.09 0.44
N ASP A 127 -3.74 -8.36 -0.60
CA ASP A 127 -5.07 -8.46 -1.21
C ASP A 127 -5.20 -9.79 -1.98
N ASP A 128 -5.87 -10.75 -1.36
CA ASP A 128 -6.24 -12.04 -1.96
C ASP A 128 -7.74 -12.10 -2.34
N GLY A 129 -8.43 -10.96 -2.27
CA GLY A 129 -9.85 -10.83 -2.55
C GLY A 129 -10.76 -11.21 -1.37
N THR A 130 -10.22 -11.63 -0.23
CA THR A 130 -11.02 -11.99 0.96
C THR A 130 -11.22 -10.83 1.92
N PHE A 131 -10.36 -9.82 1.88
CA PHE A 131 -10.45 -8.66 2.77
C PHE A 131 -11.41 -7.60 2.21
N PRO A 132 -12.41 -7.17 2.99
CA PRO A 132 -13.35 -6.14 2.56
C PRO A 132 -12.70 -4.77 2.42
N ASP A 133 -11.67 -4.48 3.21
CA ASP A 133 -10.95 -3.21 3.21
C ASP A 133 -9.57 -3.33 3.88
N LYS A 134 -8.81 -2.23 3.86
CA LYS A 134 -7.49 -2.14 4.48
C LYS A 134 -7.53 -2.32 6.01
N GLY A 135 -8.62 -1.92 6.66
CA GLY A 135 -8.80 -2.09 8.10
C GLY A 135 -8.83 -3.55 8.53
N ALA A 136 -9.49 -4.42 7.75
CA ALA A 136 -9.47 -5.87 7.98
C ALA A 136 -8.06 -6.46 7.82
N MET A 137 -7.26 -5.91 6.90
CA MET A 137 -5.85 -6.32 6.74
C MET A 137 -4.98 -5.90 7.93
N HIS A 138 -5.23 -4.73 8.53
CA HIS A 138 -4.53 -4.30 9.75
C HIS A 138 -4.81 -5.27 10.91
N LEU A 139 -6.09 -5.63 11.11
CA LEU A 139 -6.50 -6.59 12.15
C LEU A 139 -5.85 -7.96 11.94
N GLU A 140 -5.81 -8.44 10.70
CA GLU A 140 -5.16 -9.72 10.38
C GLU A 140 -3.64 -9.66 10.61
N ALA A 141 -2.98 -8.54 10.29
CA ALA A 141 -1.55 -8.37 10.58
C ALA A 141 -1.26 -8.40 12.09
N ALA A 142 -2.05 -7.70 12.90
CA ALA A 142 -1.94 -7.73 14.36
C ALA A 142 -2.18 -9.15 14.91
N ARG A 143 -3.20 -9.86 14.40
CA ARG A 143 -3.48 -11.25 14.76
C ARG A 143 -2.30 -12.19 14.46
N ARG A 144 -1.62 -12.01 13.32
CA ARG A 144 -0.42 -12.80 12.96
C ARG A 144 0.76 -12.51 13.88
N LEU A 145 0.87 -11.30 14.38
CA LEU A 145 1.85 -10.92 15.39
C LEU A 145 1.45 -11.34 16.83
N HIS A 146 0.24 -11.90 17.02
CA HIS A 146 -0.32 -12.27 18.33
C HIS A 146 -0.42 -11.10 19.31
N VAL A 147 -0.80 -9.93 18.81
CA VAL A 147 -1.03 -8.70 19.59
C VAL A 147 -2.39 -8.08 19.25
N ASP A 148 -2.91 -7.26 20.14
CA ASP A 148 -4.08 -6.44 19.85
C ASP A 148 -3.69 -5.23 18.98
N LEU A 149 -4.60 -4.76 18.12
CA LEU A 149 -4.33 -3.60 17.27
C LEU A 149 -4.08 -2.32 18.09
N SER A 150 -4.66 -2.24 19.30
CA SER A 150 -4.40 -1.15 20.25
C SER A 150 -2.97 -1.12 20.78
N ASP A 151 -2.23 -2.21 20.65
CA ASP A 151 -0.81 -2.32 21.01
C ASP A 151 0.11 -2.21 19.81
N CYS A 152 -0.44 -1.80 18.65
CA CYS A 152 0.30 -1.64 17.40
C CYS A 152 0.52 -0.17 17.05
N LEU A 153 1.73 0.14 16.57
CA LEU A 153 2.00 1.32 15.78
C LEU A 153 1.82 0.96 14.30
N LEU A 154 0.93 1.68 13.61
CA LEU A 154 0.69 1.52 12.17
C LEU A 154 1.34 2.67 11.39
N ILE A 155 1.98 2.34 10.28
CA ILE A 155 2.56 3.32 9.34
C ILE A 155 1.76 3.24 8.05
N GLU A 156 1.08 4.34 7.69
CA GLU A 156 0.19 4.41 6.53
C GLU A 156 0.40 5.69 5.71
N ASP A 157 0.14 5.65 4.42
CA ASP A 157 0.42 6.75 3.49
C ASP A 157 -0.84 7.44 2.94
N SER A 158 -2.02 6.85 3.12
CA SER A 158 -3.27 7.37 2.56
C SER A 158 -4.29 7.75 3.64
N PRO A 159 -5.09 8.81 3.42
CA PRO A 159 -6.15 9.20 4.37
C PRO A 159 -7.16 8.07 4.62
N GLY A 160 -7.47 7.26 3.59
CA GLY A 160 -8.38 6.12 3.73
C GLY A 160 -7.84 5.07 4.70
N SER A 161 -6.57 4.65 4.53
CA SER A 161 -5.92 3.68 5.39
C SER A 161 -5.76 4.18 6.83
N VAL A 162 -5.39 5.46 7.00
CA VAL A 162 -5.33 6.14 8.30
C VAL A 162 -6.69 6.11 8.99
N ALA A 163 -7.78 6.46 8.28
CA ALA A 163 -9.13 6.44 8.83
C ALA A 163 -9.58 5.02 9.22
N HIS A 164 -9.19 3.98 8.45
CA HIS A 164 -9.43 2.59 8.82
C HIS A 164 -8.68 2.20 10.10
N ALA A 165 -7.38 2.55 10.20
CA ALA A 165 -6.57 2.30 11.39
C ALA A 165 -7.19 2.95 12.64
N LYS A 166 -7.58 4.24 12.53
CA LYS A 166 -8.21 5.01 13.63
C LYS A 166 -9.53 4.39 14.07
N ARG A 167 -10.39 4.05 13.11
CA ARG A 167 -11.70 3.43 13.38
C ARG A 167 -11.58 2.08 14.07
N ASN A 168 -10.55 1.31 13.77
CA ASN A 168 -10.28 0.00 14.36
C ASN A 168 -9.48 0.07 15.67
N GLY A 169 -9.13 1.26 16.16
CA GLY A 169 -8.51 1.44 17.46
C GLY A 169 -7.02 1.11 17.50
N ALA A 170 -6.25 1.40 16.42
CA ALA A 170 -4.80 1.30 16.46
C ALA A 170 -4.20 2.19 17.57
N GLY A 171 -3.19 1.68 18.27
CA GLY A 171 -2.59 2.37 19.42
C GLY A 171 -1.84 3.64 19.04
N CYS A 172 -1.12 3.63 17.93
CA CYS A 172 -0.45 4.79 17.36
C CYS A 172 -0.50 4.73 15.82
N ILE A 173 -0.76 5.86 15.17
CA ILE A 173 -0.83 5.95 13.71
C ILE A 173 0.16 6.99 13.23
N VAL A 174 1.20 6.56 12.54
CA VAL A 174 2.20 7.43 11.92
C VAL A 174 1.90 7.49 10.42
N ALA A 175 1.55 8.66 9.94
CA ALA A 175 1.40 8.87 8.50
C ALA A 175 2.77 9.10 7.84
N ILE A 176 2.96 8.56 6.61
CA ILE A 176 4.23 8.67 5.89
C ILE A 176 4.01 9.15 4.45
N GLY A 177 4.94 9.99 3.98
CA GLY A 177 5.13 10.28 2.57
C GLY A 177 4.33 11.45 2.04
N ASN A 178 4.05 11.40 0.73
CA ASN A 178 3.53 12.52 -0.04
C ASN A 178 2.26 12.21 -0.85
N SER A 179 1.60 11.10 -0.59
CA SER A 179 0.35 10.71 -1.28
C SER A 179 -0.81 11.67 -0.96
N ALA A 180 -0.75 12.31 0.20
CA ALA A 180 -1.67 13.36 0.62
C ALA A 180 -0.94 14.41 1.46
N SER A 181 -1.52 15.62 1.59
CA SER A 181 -0.95 16.63 2.48
C SER A 181 -1.02 16.16 3.94
N PRO A 182 -0.04 16.58 4.79
CA PRO A 182 -0.06 16.27 6.23
C PRO A 182 -1.40 16.60 6.89
N ASP A 183 -2.01 17.75 6.55
CA ASP A 183 -3.30 18.17 7.11
C ASP A 183 -4.42 17.16 6.83
N LYS A 184 -4.45 16.58 5.63
CA LYS A 184 -5.45 15.54 5.28
C LYS A 184 -5.20 14.24 6.06
N LEU A 185 -3.95 13.88 6.30
CA LEU A 185 -3.57 12.71 7.06
C LEU A 185 -3.90 12.88 8.56
N PHE A 186 -3.61 14.05 9.13
CA PHE A 186 -4.02 14.38 10.50
C PHE A 186 -5.55 14.43 10.65
N ALA A 187 -6.25 15.04 9.70
CA ALA A 187 -7.73 15.06 9.69
C ALA A 187 -8.34 13.65 9.60
N ALA A 188 -7.65 12.70 8.97
CA ALA A 188 -8.04 11.30 8.91
C ALA A 188 -7.77 10.52 10.20
N GLY A 189 -6.97 11.08 11.13
CA GLY A 189 -6.72 10.51 12.45
C GLY A 189 -5.28 10.05 12.70
N ALA A 190 -4.30 10.48 11.90
CA ALA A 190 -2.89 10.22 12.19
C ALA A 190 -2.48 10.97 13.48
N ASP A 191 -1.68 10.32 14.31
CA ASP A 191 -1.13 10.89 15.55
C ASP A 191 0.19 11.60 15.24
N HIS A 192 0.95 11.11 14.26
CA HIS A 192 2.23 11.67 13.81
C HIS A 192 2.34 11.64 12.29
N TYR A 193 3.31 12.41 11.76
CA TYR A 193 3.67 12.44 10.35
C TYR A 193 5.18 12.42 10.18
N MET A 194 5.65 11.71 9.16
CA MET A 194 7.03 11.73 8.69
C MET A 194 7.07 11.75 7.15
N ARG A 195 8.06 12.39 6.56
CA ARG A 195 8.27 12.39 5.10
C ARG A 195 8.79 11.04 4.62
N ASP A 196 9.70 10.45 5.39
CA ASP A 196 10.32 9.17 5.15
C ASP A 196 10.81 8.56 6.48
N PHE A 197 11.36 7.34 6.43
CA PHE A 197 11.80 6.63 7.65
C PHE A 197 13.02 7.23 8.32
N SER A 198 13.77 8.14 7.68
CA SER A 198 14.87 8.85 8.34
C SER A 198 14.39 9.81 9.43
N GLU A 199 13.12 10.21 9.38
CA GLU A 199 12.46 11.05 10.40
C GLU A 199 11.75 10.23 11.49
N PHE A 200 11.82 8.89 11.46
CA PHE A 200 11.15 8.07 12.46
C PHE A 200 11.66 8.34 13.87
N ASN A 201 10.75 8.63 14.78
CA ASN A 201 11.09 8.88 16.18
C ASN A 201 10.76 7.63 17.02
N CYS A 202 11.78 6.98 17.58
CA CYS A 202 11.63 5.79 18.43
C CYS A 202 10.74 6.03 19.67
N ALA A 203 10.53 7.28 20.09
CA ALA A 203 9.59 7.59 21.17
C ALA A 203 8.15 7.24 20.83
N TRP A 204 7.79 7.17 19.55
CA TRP A 204 6.47 6.75 19.10
C TRP A 204 6.15 5.27 19.37
N LEU A 205 7.17 4.45 19.65
CA LEU A 205 7.00 3.05 20.04
C LEU A 205 6.63 2.85 21.53
N LYS A 206 6.45 3.95 22.28
CA LYS A 206 6.17 3.93 23.73
C LYS A 206 4.80 4.54 24.04
N PHE A 207 3.82 4.22 23.21
CA PHE A 207 2.44 4.68 23.39
C PHE A 207 1.64 3.76 24.33
#